data_7f3ec10e3f52441a8b1e6daa3fa061d0
#
_entry.id   7f3ec10e3f52441a8b1e6daa3fa061d0
#
_cell.length_a   1.000
_cell.length_b   1.000
_cell.length_c   1.000
_cell.angle_alpha   90.00
_cell.angle_beta   90.00
_cell.angle_gamma   90.00
#
_symmetry.space_group_name_H-M   'P 1'
#
loop_
_entity.id
_entity.type
_entity.pdbx_description
1 polymer ?
#
loop_
_entity_poly.entity_id
_entity_poly.type
_entity_poly.pdbx_seq_one_letter_code
_entity_poly.pdbx_strand_id
1 'polypeptide(L)'
;MADRRNIWMWVSAALLCTTIIVSYMAINYQAQTIKLTANYEALKKDVESLTVKINMKIDYGGGDVVWFNNTRVPLDASLLTATQVLTDVEYKNSDFGAFITKINAVGGDANTFWLWYYYDVESHSWKNGETGSNAWVLHNGDIVAWSYTTF
;
A
#
# COMPACT_ATOMS: atom_id res chain seq x y z
N MET A 1 1.47 -50.82 53.17
CA MET A 1 2.43 -50.66 52.03
C MET A 1 1.72 -50.65 50.64
N ALA A 2 0.50 -51.17 50.51
CA ALA A 2 -0.24 -51.19 49.23
C ALA A 2 -0.71 -49.78 48.77
N ASP A 3 -1.00 -48.89 49.69
CA ASP A 3 -1.59 -47.59 49.40
C ASP A 3 -0.61 -46.58 48.69
N ARG A 4 0.65 -46.58 49.08
CA ARG A 4 1.68 -45.72 48.45
C ARG A 4 1.97 -46.06 47.00
N ARG A 5 1.89 -47.36 46.62
CA ARG A 5 2.14 -47.83 45.25
C ARG A 5 1.02 -47.40 44.30
N ASN A 6 -0.22 -47.40 44.80
CA ASN A 6 -1.38 -47.00 44.03
C ASN A 6 -1.36 -45.46 43.75
N ILE A 7 -0.92 -44.65 44.70
CA ILE A 7 -0.81 -43.19 44.50
C ILE A 7 0.18 -42.88 43.38
N TRP A 8 1.35 -43.51 43.35
CA TRP A 8 2.34 -43.32 42.31
C TRP A 8 1.86 -43.73 40.91
N MET A 9 1.06 -44.78 40.83
CA MET A 9 0.39 -45.25 39.58
C MET A 9 -0.58 -44.16 39.06
N TRP A 10 -1.39 -43.59 39.91
CA TRP A 10 -2.31 -42.51 39.51
C TRP A 10 -1.59 -41.24 39.12
N VAL A 11 -0.55 -40.87 39.80
CA VAL A 11 0.28 -39.71 39.45
C VAL A 11 0.98 -39.89 38.09
N SER A 12 1.50 -41.09 37.83
CA SER A 12 2.14 -41.35 36.51
C SER A 12 1.11 -41.39 35.38
N ALA A 13 -0.07 -41.91 35.60
CA ALA A 13 -1.16 -41.90 34.63
C ALA A 13 -1.64 -40.49 34.32
N ALA A 14 -1.80 -39.63 35.35
CA ALA A 14 -2.14 -38.22 35.18
C ALA A 14 -1.09 -37.46 34.38
N LEU A 15 0.20 -37.66 34.68
CA LEU A 15 1.30 -37.08 33.94
C LEU A 15 1.32 -37.49 32.45
N LEU A 16 1.07 -38.78 32.18
CA LEU A 16 0.97 -39.28 30.81
C LEU A 16 -0.20 -38.63 30.06
N CYS A 17 -1.36 -38.51 30.67
CA CYS A 17 -2.50 -37.84 30.05
C CYS A 17 -2.22 -36.34 29.76
N THR A 18 -1.60 -35.65 30.71
CA THR A 18 -1.26 -34.22 30.48
C THR A 18 -0.24 -34.05 29.35
N THR A 19 0.78 -34.88 29.27
CA THR A 19 1.78 -34.82 28.17
C THR A 19 1.14 -35.08 26.81
N ILE A 20 0.20 -36.04 26.71
CA ILE A 20 -0.51 -36.30 25.45
C ILE A 20 -1.38 -35.11 25.05
N ILE A 21 -2.10 -34.51 26.01
CA ILE A 21 -2.93 -33.33 25.71
C ILE A 21 -2.07 -32.14 25.28
N VAL A 22 -0.98 -31.88 25.98
CA VAL A 22 -0.06 -30.75 25.62
C VAL A 22 0.57 -30.99 24.25
N SER A 23 1.00 -32.23 23.96
CA SER A 23 1.56 -32.59 22.65
C SER A 23 0.53 -32.42 21.53
N TYR A 24 -0.71 -32.85 21.74
CA TYR A 24 -1.79 -32.65 20.79
C TYR A 24 -2.09 -31.17 20.55
N MET A 25 -2.15 -30.36 21.62
CA MET A 25 -2.33 -28.92 21.51
C MET A 25 -1.17 -28.26 20.75
N ALA A 26 0.08 -28.62 21.05
CA ALA A 26 1.26 -28.08 20.38
C ALA A 26 1.23 -28.37 18.87
N ILE A 27 0.90 -29.61 18.47
CA ILE A 27 0.77 -29.97 17.04
C ILE A 27 -0.34 -29.17 16.36
N ASN A 28 -1.49 -29.00 17.01
CA ASN A 28 -2.60 -28.23 16.46
C ASN A 28 -2.23 -26.75 16.32
N TYR A 29 -1.58 -26.13 17.31
CA TYR A 29 -1.11 -24.76 17.22
C TYR A 29 -0.09 -24.57 16.09
N GLN A 30 0.84 -25.52 15.94
CA GLN A 30 1.81 -25.48 14.85
C GLN A 30 1.14 -25.57 13.48
N ALA A 31 0.17 -26.47 13.31
CA ALA A 31 -0.60 -26.61 12.07
C ALA A 31 -1.39 -25.34 11.73
N GLN A 32 -2.02 -24.71 12.74
CA GLN A 32 -2.74 -23.44 12.56
C GLN A 32 -1.79 -22.31 12.17
N THR A 33 -0.62 -22.21 12.80
CA THR A 33 0.40 -21.19 12.50
C THR A 33 0.90 -21.34 11.06
N ILE A 34 1.20 -22.58 10.62
CA ILE A 34 1.62 -22.84 9.23
C ILE A 34 0.55 -22.43 8.25
N LYS A 35 -0.72 -22.79 8.51
CA LYS A 35 -1.85 -22.42 7.64
C LYS A 35 -2.06 -20.92 7.58
N LEU A 36 -1.96 -20.23 8.72
CA LEU A 36 -2.12 -18.78 8.79
C LEU A 36 -1.00 -18.06 8.02
N THR A 37 0.25 -18.53 8.18
CA THR A 37 1.39 -17.99 7.43
C THR A 37 1.22 -18.20 5.93
N ALA A 38 0.80 -19.38 5.50
CA ALA A 38 0.56 -19.67 4.08
C ALA A 38 -0.55 -18.76 3.50
N ASN A 39 -1.65 -18.57 4.23
CA ASN A 39 -2.73 -17.67 3.80
C ASN A 39 -2.26 -16.21 3.73
N TYR A 40 -1.45 -15.77 4.69
CA TYR A 40 -0.88 -14.42 4.69
C TYR A 40 0.03 -14.19 3.47
N GLU A 41 0.92 -15.13 3.16
CA GLU A 41 1.80 -15.02 1.99
C GLU A 41 1.01 -15.08 0.67
N ALA A 42 -0.04 -15.89 0.59
CA ALA A 42 -0.93 -15.92 -0.57
C ALA A 42 -1.64 -14.56 -0.77
N LEU A 43 -2.25 -14.01 0.29
CA LEU A 43 -2.92 -12.72 0.23
C LEU A 43 -1.95 -11.58 -0.13
N LYS A 44 -0.75 -11.60 0.44
CA LYS A 44 0.31 -10.63 0.11
C LYS A 44 0.66 -10.68 -1.38
N LYS A 45 0.83 -11.89 -1.93
CA LYS A 45 1.10 -12.09 -3.36
C LYS A 45 -0.04 -11.58 -4.24
N ASP A 46 -1.29 -11.83 -3.85
CA ASP A 46 -2.47 -11.35 -4.57
C ASP A 46 -2.52 -9.82 -4.59
N VAL A 47 -2.29 -9.16 -3.44
CA VAL A 47 -2.20 -7.69 -3.36
C VAL A 47 -1.04 -7.17 -4.22
N GLU A 48 0.11 -7.84 -4.22
CA GLU A 48 1.26 -7.45 -5.05
C GLU A 48 0.98 -7.57 -6.55
N SER A 49 0.16 -8.54 -6.95
CA SER A 49 -0.21 -8.73 -8.37
C SER A 49 -1.24 -7.72 -8.88
N LEU A 50 -2.03 -7.13 -7.98
CA LEU A 50 -3.11 -6.18 -8.30
C LEU A 50 -2.72 -4.72 -8.07
N THR A 51 -1.49 -4.45 -7.64
CA THR A 51 -1.04 -3.09 -7.32
C THR A 51 0.36 -2.83 -7.83
N VAL A 52 0.66 -1.55 -8.09
CA VAL A 52 2.01 -1.06 -8.33
C VAL A 52 2.42 -0.12 -7.20
N LYS A 53 3.72 -0.02 -6.93
CA LYS A 53 4.28 0.93 -5.96
C LYS A 53 4.82 2.14 -6.70
N ILE A 54 4.40 3.31 -6.25
CA ILE A 54 4.85 4.58 -6.81
C ILE A 54 5.36 5.52 -5.71
N ASN A 55 6.07 6.57 -6.11
CA ASN A 55 6.36 7.72 -5.27
C ASN A 55 5.67 8.94 -5.88
N MET A 56 4.83 9.62 -5.10
CA MET A 56 4.13 10.81 -5.54
C MET A 56 4.48 11.99 -4.65
N LYS A 57 4.93 13.07 -5.26
CA LYS A 57 5.15 14.38 -4.63
C LYS A 57 3.96 15.27 -4.92
N ILE A 58 3.47 15.99 -3.92
CA ILE A 58 2.51 17.08 -4.11
C ILE A 58 3.13 18.33 -3.51
N ASP A 59 3.37 19.32 -4.36
CA ASP A 59 3.95 20.60 -4.03
C ASP A 59 2.85 21.67 -4.15
N TYR A 60 2.38 22.12 -2.99
CA TYR A 60 1.31 23.12 -2.90
C TYR A 60 1.80 24.57 -3.14
N GLY A 61 3.12 24.73 -3.41
CA GLY A 61 3.75 26.04 -3.48
C GLY A 61 4.17 26.55 -2.10
N GLY A 62 4.97 27.64 -2.10
CA GLY A 62 5.42 28.26 -0.84
C GLY A 62 6.31 27.38 0.06
N GLY A 63 6.76 26.23 -0.44
CA GLY A 63 7.56 25.25 0.33
C GLY A 63 6.73 24.17 1.04
N ASP A 64 5.42 24.19 0.90
CA ASP A 64 4.55 23.12 1.42
C ASP A 64 4.55 21.93 0.47
N VAL A 65 5.18 20.85 0.88
CA VAL A 65 5.41 19.65 0.06
C VAL A 65 5.06 18.39 0.85
N VAL A 66 4.23 17.54 0.25
CA VAL A 66 3.86 16.23 0.78
C VAL A 66 4.38 15.12 -0.14
N TRP A 67 4.98 14.09 0.46
CA TRP A 67 5.43 12.90 -0.24
C TRP A 67 4.64 11.66 0.17
N PHE A 68 4.17 10.93 -0.82
CA PHE A 68 3.62 9.59 -0.70
C PHE A 68 4.65 8.60 -1.24
N ASN A 69 5.49 8.05 -0.36
CA ASN A 69 6.58 7.17 -0.74
C ASN A 69 6.16 5.70 -0.71
N ASN A 70 6.59 4.91 -1.72
CA ASN A 70 6.29 3.47 -1.83
C ASN A 70 4.80 3.15 -1.66
N THR A 71 3.95 4.04 -2.11
CA THR A 71 2.50 3.91 -1.95
C THR A 71 1.95 2.98 -3.01
N ARG A 72 1.10 2.05 -2.58
CA ARG A 72 0.43 1.12 -3.49
C ARG A 72 -0.80 1.78 -4.11
N VAL A 73 -0.86 1.73 -5.43
CA VAL A 73 -2.03 2.12 -6.21
C VAL A 73 -2.48 0.94 -7.07
N PRO A 74 -3.74 0.89 -7.53
CA PRO A 74 -4.21 -0.19 -8.37
C PRO A 74 -3.33 -0.39 -9.62
N LEU A 75 -3.21 -1.64 -10.07
CA LEU A 75 -2.58 -1.94 -11.34
C LEU A 75 -3.33 -1.20 -12.46
N ASP A 76 -2.60 -0.71 -13.45
CA ASP A 76 -3.12 0.09 -14.57
C ASP A 76 -3.82 1.41 -14.17
N ALA A 77 -3.63 1.86 -12.93
CA ALA A 77 -4.15 3.16 -12.52
C ALA A 77 -3.49 4.29 -13.33
N SER A 78 -4.32 5.24 -13.80
CA SER A 78 -3.80 6.49 -14.32
C SER A 78 -3.27 7.39 -13.20
N LEU A 79 -2.46 8.38 -13.54
CA LEU A 79 -2.00 9.38 -12.58
C LEU A 79 -3.19 10.07 -11.87
N LEU A 80 -4.25 10.40 -12.62
CA LEU A 80 -5.47 10.95 -12.03
C LEU A 80 -6.08 10.00 -10.99
N THR A 81 -6.27 8.72 -11.36
CA THR A 81 -6.84 7.72 -10.46
C THR A 81 -5.99 7.54 -9.21
N ALA A 82 -4.68 7.46 -9.36
CA ALA A 82 -3.77 7.36 -8.22
C ALA A 82 -3.84 8.60 -7.31
N THR A 83 -3.94 9.80 -7.88
CA THR A 83 -4.10 11.03 -7.11
C THR A 83 -5.43 11.03 -6.32
N GLN A 84 -6.52 10.58 -6.94
CA GLN A 84 -7.83 10.46 -6.28
C GLN A 84 -7.85 9.42 -5.15
N VAL A 85 -7.03 8.38 -5.23
CA VAL A 85 -6.89 7.40 -4.14
C VAL A 85 -6.16 8.00 -2.94
N LEU A 86 -5.24 8.92 -3.16
CA LEU A 86 -4.35 9.47 -2.14
C LEU A 86 -4.84 10.80 -1.54
N THR A 87 -5.64 11.54 -2.31
CA THR A 87 -6.04 12.91 -1.96
C THR A 87 -7.44 13.22 -2.47
N ASP A 88 -8.02 14.31 -1.98
CA ASP A 88 -9.25 14.86 -2.53
C ASP A 88 -8.92 15.69 -3.79
N VAL A 89 -9.58 15.38 -4.92
CA VAL A 89 -9.27 15.97 -6.24
C VAL A 89 -10.52 16.51 -6.92
N GLU A 90 -10.49 17.80 -7.26
CA GLU A 90 -11.43 18.39 -8.20
C GLU A 90 -10.77 18.54 -9.58
N TYR A 91 -11.46 18.16 -10.65
CA TYR A 91 -10.95 18.27 -12.02
C TYR A 91 -12.06 18.59 -13.02
N LYS A 92 -11.65 19.07 -14.20
CA LYS A 92 -12.51 19.29 -15.37
C LYS A 92 -11.98 18.48 -16.55
N ASN A 93 -12.87 17.88 -17.30
CA ASN A 93 -12.51 17.22 -18.56
C ASN A 93 -12.37 18.27 -19.68
N SER A 94 -11.34 18.12 -20.50
CA SER A 94 -11.09 18.90 -21.69
C SER A 94 -10.70 18.00 -22.86
N ASP A 95 -10.60 18.53 -24.06
CA ASP A 95 -10.13 17.80 -25.24
C ASP A 95 -8.69 17.29 -25.09
N PHE A 96 -7.91 17.86 -24.18
CA PHE A 96 -6.52 17.48 -23.87
C PHE A 96 -6.42 16.54 -22.65
N GLY A 97 -7.54 16.08 -22.10
CA GLY A 97 -7.62 15.22 -20.94
C GLY A 97 -8.11 15.93 -19.68
N ALA A 98 -7.94 15.28 -18.54
CA ALA A 98 -8.38 15.80 -17.24
C ALA A 98 -7.45 16.92 -16.76
N PHE A 99 -8.04 18.08 -16.50
CA PHE A 99 -7.37 19.24 -15.93
C PHE A 99 -7.71 19.37 -14.45
N ILE A 100 -6.72 19.21 -13.59
CA ILE A 100 -6.89 19.32 -12.15
C ILE A 100 -7.13 20.77 -11.76
N THR A 101 -8.21 21.01 -11.02
CA THR A 101 -8.56 22.34 -10.51
C THR A 101 -8.19 22.50 -9.05
N LYS A 102 -8.30 21.44 -8.24
CA LYS A 102 -7.86 21.46 -6.83
C LYS A 102 -7.32 20.09 -6.40
N ILE A 103 -6.36 20.13 -5.48
CA ILE A 103 -5.90 18.98 -4.69
C ILE A 103 -5.98 19.39 -3.21
N ASN A 104 -6.69 18.60 -2.37
CA ASN A 104 -6.91 18.89 -0.95
C ASN A 104 -7.38 20.34 -0.70
N ALA A 105 -8.39 20.78 -1.47
CA ALA A 105 -8.96 22.13 -1.44
C ALA A 105 -8.03 23.27 -1.88
N VAL A 106 -6.75 23.03 -2.23
CA VAL A 106 -5.84 24.02 -2.79
C VAL A 106 -6.03 24.10 -4.29
N GLY A 107 -6.29 25.30 -4.80
CA GLY A 107 -6.52 25.56 -6.23
C GLY A 107 -7.65 26.55 -6.48
N GLY A 108 -7.88 26.83 -7.78
CA GLY A 108 -8.92 27.76 -8.22
C GLY A 108 -8.47 29.20 -8.36
N ASP A 109 -7.20 29.51 -8.17
CA ASP A 109 -6.64 30.85 -8.40
C ASP A 109 -6.55 31.16 -9.89
N ALA A 110 -6.64 32.45 -10.25
CA ALA A 110 -6.74 32.87 -11.63
C ALA A 110 -5.49 32.60 -12.47
N ASN A 111 -4.31 32.65 -11.84
CA ASN A 111 -3.01 32.55 -12.53
C ASN A 111 -2.15 31.40 -12.00
N THR A 112 -2.71 30.48 -11.22
CA THR A 112 -1.98 29.36 -10.64
C THR A 112 -2.65 28.04 -11.01
N PHE A 113 -1.88 27.10 -11.50
CA PHE A 113 -2.37 25.86 -12.08
C PHE A 113 -1.64 24.66 -11.51
N TRP A 114 -2.33 23.52 -11.43
CA TRP A 114 -1.74 22.25 -11.14
C TRP A 114 -1.11 21.67 -12.39
N LEU A 115 0.22 21.53 -12.38
CA LEU A 115 1.00 20.86 -13.41
C LEU A 115 1.56 19.58 -12.87
N TRP A 116 1.69 18.56 -13.71
CA TRP A 116 2.28 17.30 -13.31
C TRP A 116 3.58 17.01 -14.04
N TYR A 117 4.45 16.27 -13.36
CA TYR A 117 5.79 15.94 -13.80
C TYR A 117 6.06 14.45 -13.50
N TYR A 118 6.96 13.86 -14.25
CA TYR A 118 7.54 12.57 -13.95
C TYR A 118 9.06 12.69 -13.86
N TYR A 119 9.67 11.87 -12.99
CA TYR A 119 11.11 11.81 -12.88
C TYR A 119 11.66 10.81 -13.87
N ASP A 120 12.47 11.26 -14.82
CA ASP A 120 13.16 10.44 -15.80
C ASP A 120 14.47 9.95 -15.17
N VAL A 121 14.55 8.65 -14.95
CA VAL A 121 15.71 8.00 -14.32
C VAL A 121 16.96 8.06 -15.20
N GLU A 122 16.80 8.05 -16.52
CA GLU A 122 17.93 8.06 -17.45
C GLU A 122 18.60 9.44 -17.48
N SER A 123 17.81 10.51 -17.58
CA SER A 123 18.34 11.89 -17.59
C SER A 123 18.51 12.49 -16.20
N HIS A 124 18.12 11.78 -15.13
CA HIS A 124 18.16 12.24 -13.73
C HIS A 124 17.46 13.60 -13.56
N SER A 125 16.33 13.82 -14.25
CA SER A 125 15.63 15.10 -14.25
C SER A 125 14.10 14.93 -14.24
N TRP A 126 13.44 15.96 -13.71
CA TRP A 126 11.99 16.08 -13.81
C TRP A 126 11.60 16.54 -15.22
N LYS A 127 10.66 15.84 -15.82
CA LYS A 127 10.07 16.18 -17.12
C LYS A 127 8.59 16.52 -16.94
N ASN A 128 8.15 17.49 -17.73
CA ASN A 128 6.74 17.89 -17.76
C ASN A 128 5.88 16.77 -18.34
N GLY A 129 4.69 16.58 -17.81
CA GLY A 129 3.73 15.64 -18.37
C GLY A 129 3.23 16.11 -19.75
N GLU A 130 3.34 15.25 -20.74
CA GLU A 130 3.00 15.57 -22.14
C GLU A 130 1.55 15.23 -22.47
N THR A 131 0.86 14.49 -21.60
CA THR A 131 -0.52 14.04 -21.79
C THR A 131 -1.39 14.42 -20.59
N GLY A 132 -2.71 14.30 -20.73
CA GLY A 132 -3.60 14.45 -19.60
C GLY A 132 -3.33 13.37 -18.53
N SER A 133 -3.46 13.75 -17.26
CA SER A 133 -3.20 12.85 -16.13
C SER A 133 -4.07 11.58 -16.11
N ASN A 134 -5.21 11.63 -16.76
CA ASN A 134 -6.11 10.47 -16.97
C ASN A 134 -5.63 9.50 -18.04
N ALA A 135 -4.71 9.90 -18.92
CA ALA A 135 -4.15 9.08 -19.98
C ALA A 135 -2.76 8.50 -19.62
N TRP A 136 -2.11 9.02 -18.57
CA TRP A 136 -0.81 8.53 -18.11
C TRP A 136 -0.98 7.36 -17.15
N VAL A 137 -0.67 6.14 -17.62
CA VAL A 137 -0.72 4.92 -16.81
C VAL A 137 0.56 4.78 -15.99
N LEU A 138 0.40 4.48 -14.70
CA LEU A 138 1.49 4.34 -13.76
C LEU A 138 2.06 2.92 -13.73
N HIS A 139 3.38 2.82 -13.62
CA HIS A 139 4.12 1.57 -13.52
C HIS A 139 4.83 1.45 -12.17
N ASN A 140 5.27 0.24 -11.87
CA ASN A 140 5.99 0.02 -10.62
C ASN A 140 7.33 0.77 -10.60
N GLY A 141 7.52 1.57 -9.57
CA GLY A 141 8.74 2.39 -9.39
C GLY A 141 8.63 3.81 -9.92
N ASP A 142 7.51 4.17 -10.58
CA ASP A 142 7.32 5.54 -11.08
C ASP A 142 7.43 6.56 -9.96
N ILE A 143 8.07 7.68 -10.30
CA ILE A 143 8.18 8.86 -9.44
C ILE A 143 7.50 10.02 -10.18
N VAL A 144 6.39 10.50 -9.62
CA VAL A 144 5.56 11.56 -10.21
C VAL A 144 5.39 12.71 -9.25
N ALA A 145 5.07 13.89 -9.77
CA ALA A 145 4.83 15.07 -8.96
C ALA A 145 3.69 15.90 -9.51
N TRP A 146 2.93 16.47 -8.59
CA TRP A 146 2.06 17.60 -8.82
C TRP A 146 2.71 18.86 -8.27
N SER A 147 2.60 19.96 -8.99
CA SER A 147 3.11 21.27 -8.55
C SER A 147 2.08 22.35 -8.83
N TYR A 148 1.73 23.12 -7.81
CA TYR A 148 0.86 24.29 -7.93
C TYR A 148 1.69 25.50 -8.29
N THR A 149 1.68 25.85 -9.58
CA THR A 149 2.62 26.79 -10.20
C THR A 149 1.90 28.03 -10.71
N THR A 150 2.43 29.22 -10.39
CA THR A 150 1.97 30.52 -10.87
C THR A 150 2.67 30.90 -12.16
N PHE A 151 1.93 31.48 -13.11
CA PHE A 151 2.40 32.01 -14.40
C PHE A 151 2.18 33.50 -14.53
#